data_989c52653731c83c90599b1d33e31457
#
_entry.id   989c52653731c83c90599b1d33e31457
#
_cell.length_a   1.000
_cell.length_b   1.000
_cell.length_c   1.000
_cell.angle_alpha   90.00
_cell.angle_beta   90.00
_cell.angle_gamma   90.00
#
_symmetry.space_group_name_H-M   'P 1'
#
loop_
_entity.id
_entity.type
_entity.pdbx_description
1 polymer ?
#
loop_
_entity_poly.entity_id
_entity_poly.type
_entity_poly.pdbx_seq_one_letter_code
_entity_poly.pdbx_strand_id
1 'polypeptide(L)'
;MKRRRRTITLLVLSLLSLATIPANAMGSGDPYLDAQTGLTYSLYKPVNTLGLPQTAFKVLVCGGGGEEWVYTRFSKGKKLIEVMQTMAGSHCSDPGISVKMPSVKVNGISAKVFVYCDPTQKNASKNCSTSKISTVGGYLLFTLPGYYGMKKVEMQVQGVGGVTYAQLIAIARSMTPASTKASG
;
A
#
# COMPACT_ATOMS: atom_id res chain seq x y z
N MET A 1 -44.87 -38.34 67.49
CA MET A 1 -43.78 -38.33 66.55
C MET A 1 -44.02 -37.24 65.52
N LYS A 2 -43.32 -36.09 65.61
CA LYS A 2 -43.47 -34.93 64.73
C LYS A 2 -42.37 -34.95 63.72
N ARG A 3 -42.65 -35.13 62.38
CA ARG A 3 -41.70 -35.04 61.25
C ARG A 3 -41.57 -33.57 60.86
N ARG A 4 -40.39 -33.01 61.08
CA ARG A 4 -40.00 -31.67 60.55
C ARG A 4 -39.65 -31.82 59.06
N ARG A 5 -40.40 -31.17 58.20
CA ARG A 5 -40.05 -30.98 56.79
C ARG A 5 -39.02 -29.83 56.71
N ARG A 6 -37.82 -30.13 56.19
CA ARG A 6 -36.80 -29.11 55.85
C ARG A 6 -37.07 -28.64 54.44
N THR A 7 -37.43 -27.39 54.30
CA THR A 7 -37.56 -26.67 53.04
C THR A 7 -36.15 -26.28 52.60
N ILE A 8 -35.63 -26.83 51.50
CA ILE A 8 -34.38 -26.42 50.90
C ILE A 8 -34.72 -25.31 49.89
N THR A 9 -34.32 -24.09 50.21
CA THR A 9 -34.41 -22.95 49.29
C THR A 9 -33.21 -22.99 48.35
N LEU A 10 -33.41 -23.36 47.07
CA LEU A 10 -32.42 -23.25 46.03
C LEU A 10 -32.27 -21.80 45.61
N LEU A 11 -31.15 -21.18 45.97
CA LEU A 11 -30.74 -19.86 45.49
C LEU A 11 -30.11 -20.09 44.09
N VAL A 12 -30.88 -19.74 43.03
CA VAL A 12 -30.36 -19.69 41.65
C VAL A 12 -29.59 -18.40 41.47
N LEU A 13 -28.24 -18.50 41.56
CA LEU A 13 -27.36 -17.42 41.17
C LEU A 13 -27.34 -17.33 39.66
N SER A 14 -28.07 -16.39 39.05
CA SER A 14 -27.96 -16.04 37.62
C SER A 14 -26.65 -15.28 37.43
N LEU A 15 -25.62 -15.98 36.93
CA LEU A 15 -24.44 -15.35 36.38
C LEU A 15 -24.84 -14.63 35.07
N LEU A 16 -25.04 -13.32 35.12
CA LEU A 16 -25.00 -12.48 33.93
C LEU A 16 -23.55 -12.47 33.42
N SER A 17 -23.24 -13.34 32.48
CA SER A 17 -22.05 -13.22 31.64
C SER A 17 -22.23 -11.98 30.76
N LEU A 18 -21.62 -10.85 31.18
CA LEU A 18 -21.37 -9.73 30.28
C LEU A 18 -20.42 -10.25 29.17
N ALA A 19 -21.00 -10.66 28.04
CA ALA A 19 -20.26 -10.85 26.82
C ALA A 19 -19.69 -9.46 26.46
N THR A 20 -18.42 -9.23 26.76
CA THR A 20 -17.65 -8.15 26.18
C THR A 20 -17.56 -8.44 24.68
N ILE A 21 -18.46 -7.82 23.91
CA ILE A 21 -18.34 -7.74 22.46
C ILE A 21 -17.00 -7.02 22.22
N PRO A 22 -16.00 -7.68 21.57
CA PRO A 22 -14.82 -6.94 21.17
C PRO A 22 -15.33 -5.78 20.32
N ALA A 23 -15.00 -4.55 20.69
CA ALA A 23 -15.17 -3.41 19.83
C ALA A 23 -14.28 -3.67 18.61
N ASN A 24 -14.84 -4.35 17.60
CA ASN A 24 -14.25 -4.37 16.28
C ASN A 24 -14.19 -2.91 15.90
N ALA A 25 -12.98 -2.34 15.86
CA ALA A 25 -12.74 -1.05 15.30
C ALA A 25 -13.38 -1.09 13.91
N MET A 26 -14.53 -0.43 13.76
CA MET A 26 -15.21 -0.31 12.48
C MET A 26 -14.28 0.55 11.62
N GLY A 27 -13.43 -0.11 10.82
CA GLY A 27 -12.67 0.56 9.79
C GLY A 27 -13.64 1.24 8.82
N SER A 28 -13.18 2.26 8.11
CA SER A 28 -13.98 2.98 7.12
C SER A 28 -14.47 2.08 5.97
N GLY A 29 -13.93 0.86 5.85
CA GLY A 29 -14.09 -0.04 4.71
C GLY A 29 -13.13 0.31 3.55
N ASP A 30 -12.40 1.43 3.66
CA ASP A 30 -11.32 1.80 2.73
C ASP A 30 -9.96 1.63 3.46
N PRO A 31 -9.15 0.61 3.09
CA PRO A 31 -7.91 0.32 3.79
C PRO A 31 -6.90 1.48 3.75
N TYR A 32 -6.99 2.36 2.76
CA TYR A 32 -6.13 3.55 2.69
C TYR A 32 -6.51 4.59 3.75
N LEU A 33 -7.83 4.80 3.98
CA LEU A 33 -8.30 5.71 5.03
C LEU A 33 -7.93 5.17 6.42
N ASP A 34 -8.11 3.87 6.61
CA ASP A 34 -7.80 3.23 7.90
C ASP A 34 -6.29 3.31 8.21
N ALA A 35 -5.44 3.05 7.21
CA ALA A 35 -3.99 3.15 7.35
C ALA A 35 -3.52 4.60 7.55
N GLN A 36 -4.18 5.57 6.92
CA GLN A 36 -3.78 6.99 7.00
C GLN A 36 -3.77 7.50 8.45
N THR A 37 -4.62 7.00 9.32
CA THR A 37 -4.72 7.45 10.73
C THR A 37 -3.46 7.19 11.55
N GLY A 38 -2.66 6.17 11.18
CA GLY A 38 -1.41 5.80 11.88
C GLY A 38 -0.14 6.40 11.27
N LEU A 39 -0.22 7.01 10.09
CA LEU A 39 0.95 7.42 9.34
C LEU A 39 1.25 8.92 9.47
N THR A 40 2.54 9.30 9.40
CA THR A 40 3.01 10.69 9.46
C THR A 40 3.14 11.36 8.08
N TYR A 41 2.91 10.62 7.01
CA TYR A 41 2.95 11.07 5.63
C TYR A 41 1.63 10.78 4.91
N SER A 42 1.34 11.53 3.86
CA SER A 42 0.09 11.40 3.12
C SER A 42 0.05 10.14 2.27
N LEU A 43 -1.02 9.36 2.37
CA LEU A 43 -1.28 8.24 1.47
C LEU A 43 -2.01 8.69 0.20
N TYR A 44 -1.70 7.99 -0.87
CA TYR A 44 -2.36 8.13 -2.16
C TYR A 44 -2.87 6.78 -2.64
N LYS A 45 -3.99 6.79 -3.36
CA LYS A 45 -4.52 5.59 -4.00
C LYS A 45 -4.62 5.78 -5.51
N PRO A 46 -4.29 4.76 -6.32
CA PRO A 46 -4.48 4.82 -7.75
C PRO A 46 -5.98 4.70 -8.09
N VAL A 47 -6.49 5.62 -8.89
CA VAL A 47 -7.85 5.53 -9.45
C VAL A 47 -7.84 4.59 -10.67
N ASN A 48 -6.77 4.63 -11.45
CA ASN A 48 -6.56 3.74 -12.59
C ASN A 48 -5.71 2.54 -12.17
N THR A 49 -6.31 1.38 -12.04
CA THR A 49 -5.64 0.10 -11.75
C THR A 49 -5.61 -0.83 -12.97
N LEU A 50 -5.91 -0.32 -14.17
CA LEU A 50 -6.12 -1.11 -15.40
C LEU A 50 -7.25 -2.15 -15.26
N GLY A 51 -8.22 -1.92 -14.39
CA GLY A 51 -9.29 -2.87 -14.05
C GLY A 51 -8.83 -4.10 -13.28
N LEU A 52 -7.61 -4.08 -12.72
CA LEU A 52 -7.11 -5.16 -11.87
C LEU A 52 -7.69 -5.03 -10.46
N PRO A 53 -8.18 -6.13 -9.86
CA PRO A 53 -8.61 -6.13 -8.47
C PRO A 53 -7.43 -5.95 -7.52
N GLN A 54 -7.68 -5.30 -6.39
CA GLN A 54 -6.73 -5.25 -5.28
C GLN A 54 -6.64 -6.64 -4.63
N THR A 55 -5.44 -7.20 -4.60
CA THR A 55 -5.19 -8.55 -4.06
C THR A 55 -4.38 -8.53 -2.77
N ALA A 56 -3.75 -7.40 -2.45
CA ALA A 56 -3.11 -7.19 -1.15
C ALA A 56 -3.11 -5.70 -0.79
N PHE A 57 -3.20 -5.44 0.51
CA PHE A 57 -2.91 -4.16 1.16
C PHE A 57 -2.21 -4.48 2.48
N LYS A 58 -1.05 -3.88 2.73
CA LYS A 58 -0.27 -4.12 3.95
C LYS A 58 0.37 -2.82 4.42
N VAL A 59 0.33 -2.61 5.72
CA VAL A 59 1.21 -1.65 6.41
C VAL A 59 2.35 -2.48 6.99
N LEU A 60 3.57 -2.12 6.66
CA LEU A 60 4.80 -2.86 7.01
C LEU A 60 5.75 -1.91 7.71
N VAL A 61 6.56 -2.46 8.61
CA VAL A 61 7.60 -1.69 9.32
C VAL A 61 8.91 -1.84 8.58
N CYS A 62 9.63 -0.73 8.39
CA CYS A 62 10.95 -0.71 7.80
C CYS A 62 11.97 -1.36 8.73
N GLY A 63 12.85 -2.20 8.19
CA GLY A 63 13.87 -2.87 8.99
C GLY A 63 14.79 -1.89 9.72
N GLY A 64 14.89 -2.06 11.04
CA GLY A 64 15.85 -1.34 11.89
C GLY A 64 15.43 0.03 12.41
N GLY A 65 14.21 0.51 12.20
CA GLY A 65 13.94 1.86 12.66
C GLY A 65 12.53 2.38 12.79
N GLY A 66 11.52 1.57 12.60
CA GLY A 66 10.18 1.95 12.98
C GLY A 66 9.41 2.88 12.04
N GLU A 67 9.91 3.19 10.85
CA GLU A 67 9.10 3.85 9.82
C GLU A 67 8.17 2.83 9.15
N GLU A 68 6.89 3.17 9.09
CA GLU A 68 5.89 2.35 8.40
C GLU A 68 5.86 2.71 6.90
N TRP A 69 5.59 1.71 6.06
CA TRP A 69 5.38 1.88 4.65
C TRP A 69 4.18 1.06 4.19
N VAL A 70 3.51 1.54 3.16
CA VAL A 70 2.30 0.90 2.64
C VAL A 70 2.60 0.21 1.32
N TYR A 71 2.22 -1.05 1.26
CA TYR A 71 2.31 -1.89 0.08
C TYR A 71 0.92 -2.26 -0.40
N THR A 72 0.64 -2.02 -1.67
CA THR A 72 -0.62 -2.41 -2.31
C THR A 72 -0.34 -3.17 -3.59
N ARG A 73 -1.06 -4.25 -3.81
CA ARG A 73 -0.98 -5.08 -5.00
C ARG A 73 -2.32 -5.16 -5.72
N PHE A 74 -2.27 -4.99 -7.05
CA PHE A 74 -3.39 -5.22 -7.96
C PHE A 74 -2.96 -6.26 -8.98
N SER A 75 -3.69 -7.38 -9.11
CA SER A 75 -3.26 -8.45 -10.00
C SER A 75 -4.41 -9.29 -10.54
N LYS A 76 -4.22 -9.77 -11.80
CA LYS A 76 -5.09 -10.76 -12.45
C LYS A 76 -4.26 -11.54 -13.47
N GLY A 77 -4.19 -12.85 -13.29
CA GLY A 77 -3.33 -13.72 -14.12
C GLY A 77 -1.86 -13.35 -13.95
N LYS A 78 -1.17 -13.09 -15.07
CA LYS A 78 0.25 -12.67 -15.05
C LYS A 78 0.44 -11.17 -14.83
N LYS A 79 -0.60 -10.35 -15.05
CA LYS A 79 -0.52 -8.90 -14.95
C LYS A 79 -0.53 -8.47 -13.49
N LEU A 80 0.46 -7.67 -13.10
CA LEU A 80 0.68 -7.24 -11.73
C LEU A 80 1.08 -5.76 -11.70
N ILE A 81 0.44 -5.00 -10.80
CA ILE A 81 0.82 -3.65 -10.42
C ILE A 81 1.09 -3.68 -8.91
N GLU A 82 2.20 -3.09 -8.49
CA GLU A 82 2.51 -2.86 -7.08
C GLU A 82 2.74 -1.37 -6.85
N VAL A 83 2.18 -0.87 -5.76
CA VAL A 83 2.35 0.51 -5.31
C VAL A 83 2.95 0.46 -3.91
N MET A 84 4.14 1.01 -3.77
CA MET A 84 4.80 1.16 -2.48
C MET A 84 4.86 2.65 -2.15
N GLN A 85 4.56 2.97 -0.90
CA GLN A 85 4.49 4.32 -0.38
C GLN A 85 5.27 4.39 0.91
N THR A 86 6.27 5.26 0.94
CA THR A 86 7.12 5.49 2.12
C THR A 86 7.20 6.97 2.42
N MET A 87 7.51 7.35 3.64
CA MET A 87 7.86 8.74 3.92
C MET A 87 9.03 9.15 3.02
N ALA A 88 8.95 10.33 2.40
CA ALA A 88 10.01 10.80 1.51
C ALA A 88 11.37 10.90 2.26
N GLY A 89 12.38 10.23 1.72
CA GLY A 89 13.70 10.12 2.33
C GLY A 89 13.92 8.89 3.21
N SER A 90 12.88 8.08 3.46
CA SER A 90 13.06 6.75 4.06
C SER A 90 13.39 5.74 2.97
N HIS A 91 14.43 4.99 3.12
CA HIS A 91 14.90 4.02 2.11
C HIS A 91 14.40 2.61 2.43
N CYS A 92 13.07 2.45 2.61
CA CYS A 92 12.46 1.19 3.03
C CYS A 92 12.26 0.16 1.92
N SER A 93 12.35 0.56 0.66
CA SER A 93 12.15 -0.35 -0.48
C SER A 93 13.44 -0.54 -1.27
N ASP A 94 13.81 -1.79 -1.50
CA ASP A 94 14.80 -2.16 -2.52
C ASP A 94 14.05 -2.71 -3.73
N PRO A 95 13.96 -1.94 -4.81
CA PRO A 95 13.23 -2.37 -6.01
C PRO A 95 13.97 -3.43 -6.83
N GLY A 96 15.16 -3.86 -6.39
CA GLY A 96 15.96 -4.86 -7.07
C GLY A 96 16.80 -4.30 -8.22
N ILE A 97 17.45 -5.23 -8.94
CA ILE A 97 18.38 -4.92 -10.03
C ILE A 97 17.64 -4.30 -11.21
N SER A 98 18.05 -3.11 -11.63
CA SER A 98 17.38 -2.37 -12.70
C SER A 98 18.31 -1.38 -13.40
N VAL A 99 17.94 -0.98 -14.61
CA VAL A 99 18.62 0.07 -15.39
C VAL A 99 17.79 1.34 -15.38
N LYS A 100 18.41 2.45 -15.01
CA LYS A 100 17.79 3.76 -15.01
C LYS A 100 17.62 4.29 -16.43
N MET A 101 16.42 4.77 -16.74
CA MET A 101 16.05 5.41 -18.01
C MET A 101 15.91 6.93 -17.83
N PRO A 102 15.77 7.70 -18.91
CA PRO A 102 15.39 9.10 -18.83
C PRO A 102 14.13 9.32 -18.01
N SER A 103 14.11 10.35 -17.17
CA SER A 103 12.97 10.70 -16.33
C SER A 103 11.78 11.16 -17.16
N VAL A 104 10.57 10.97 -16.62
CA VAL A 104 9.30 11.42 -17.23
C VAL A 104 8.56 12.39 -16.29
N LYS A 105 7.65 13.20 -16.84
CA LYS A 105 6.75 14.02 -16.03
C LYS A 105 5.44 13.30 -15.74
N VAL A 106 5.12 13.20 -14.45
CA VAL A 106 3.86 12.69 -13.91
C VAL A 106 3.17 13.86 -13.20
N ASN A 107 2.10 14.40 -13.77
CA ASN A 107 1.39 15.57 -13.23
C ASN A 107 2.35 16.74 -12.87
N GLY A 108 3.32 17.03 -13.75
CA GLY A 108 4.31 18.09 -13.54
C GLY A 108 5.53 17.70 -12.69
N ILE A 109 5.45 16.60 -11.93
CA ILE A 109 6.51 16.09 -11.06
C ILE A 109 7.48 15.20 -11.86
N SER A 110 8.77 15.33 -11.61
CA SER A 110 9.78 14.45 -12.24
C SER A 110 9.77 13.08 -11.61
N ALA A 111 9.51 12.05 -12.41
CA ALA A 111 9.58 10.65 -12.02
C ALA A 111 10.82 9.99 -12.62
N LYS A 112 11.62 9.33 -11.80
CA LYS A 112 12.70 8.45 -12.24
C LYS A 112 12.08 7.18 -12.82
N VAL A 113 12.64 6.68 -13.93
CA VAL A 113 12.15 5.48 -14.62
C VAL A 113 13.21 4.39 -14.55
N PHE A 114 12.80 3.19 -14.23
CA PHE A 114 13.68 2.02 -14.12
C PHE A 114 13.08 0.82 -14.83
N VAL A 115 13.92 0.03 -15.48
CA VAL A 115 13.55 -1.20 -16.20
C VAL A 115 14.34 -2.37 -15.64
N TYR A 116 13.71 -3.50 -15.40
CA TYR A 116 14.36 -4.71 -14.84
C TYR A 116 15.23 -5.43 -15.89
N CYS A 117 16.14 -4.68 -16.50
CA CYS A 117 17.22 -5.25 -17.28
C CYS A 117 18.42 -5.49 -16.37
N ASP A 118 19.18 -6.51 -16.65
CA ASP A 118 20.43 -6.78 -15.95
C ASP A 118 21.49 -5.73 -16.33
N PRO A 119 21.94 -4.86 -15.40
CA PRO A 119 22.92 -3.84 -15.68
C PRO A 119 24.34 -4.40 -15.91
N THR A 120 24.59 -5.66 -15.56
CA THR A 120 25.89 -6.33 -15.75
C THR A 120 26.10 -6.84 -17.17
N GLN A 121 25.03 -6.94 -17.95
CA GLN A 121 25.12 -7.38 -19.34
C GLN A 121 25.86 -6.34 -20.19
N LYS A 122 26.72 -6.84 -21.09
CA LYS A 122 27.44 -6.01 -22.04
C LYS A 122 26.44 -5.13 -22.83
N ASN A 123 26.68 -3.81 -22.81
CA ASN A 123 25.79 -2.83 -23.44
C ASN A 123 24.36 -2.76 -22.83
N ALA A 124 24.18 -3.07 -21.54
CA ALA A 124 22.89 -3.04 -20.86
C ALA A 124 22.12 -1.72 -21.12
N SER A 125 22.80 -0.57 -21.04
CA SER A 125 22.20 0.75 -21.32
C SER A 125 21.72 0.94 -22.77
N LYS A 126 22.34 0.27 -23.75
CA LYS A 126 21.92 0.30 -25.16
C LYS A 126 20.79 -0.68 -25.47
N ASN A 127 20.81 -1.83 -24.79
CA ASN A 127 19.87 -2.92 -25.02
C ASN A 127 18.61 -2.84 -24.13
N CYS A 128 18.59 -1.96 -23.13
CA CYS A 128 17.47 -1.71 -22.25
C CYS A 128 16.74 -0.43 -22.70
N SER A 129 15.42 -0.49 -22.77
CA SER A 129 14.56 0.64 -23.13
C SER A 129 13.23 0.55 -22.40
N THR A 130 12.50 1.64 -22.33
CA THR A 130 11.17 1.68 -21.70
C THR A 130 10.15 0.76 -22.37
N SER A 131 10.33 0.41 -23.66
CA SER A 131 9.47 -0.57 -24.34
C SER A 131 9.58 -1.98 -23.77
N LYS A 132 10.69 -2.32 -23.12
CA LYS A 132 10.88 -3.64 -22.48
C LYS A 132 10.11 -3.79 -21.16
N ILE A 133 9.57 -2.72 -20.60
CA ILE A 133 8.78 -2.80 -19.37
C ILE A 133 7.65 -3.83 -19.48
N SER A 134 7.00 -3.93 -20.62
CA SER A 134 5.95 -4.92 -20.84
C SER A 134 6.44 -6.38 -20.79
N THR A 135 7.73 -6.61 -21.01
CA THR A 135 8.34 -7.97 -21.05
C THR A 135 9.03 -8.31 -19.73
N VAL A 136 9.92 -7.42 -19.27
CA VAL A 136 10.75 -7.69 -18.09
C VAL A 136 10.25 -7.00 -16.82
N GLY A 137 9.33 -6.03 -16.96
CA GLY A 137 8.86 -5.19 -15.85
C GLY A 137 9.71 -3.94 -15.68
N GLY A 138 9.24 -3.10 -14.74
CA GLY A 138 9.91 -1.87 -14.38
C GLY A 138 9.06 -1.02 -13.43
N TYR A 139 9.59 0.14 -13.03
CA TYR A 139 8.90 1.01 -12.09
C TYR A 139 9.19 2.49 -12.31
N LEU A 140 8.30 3.31 -11.76
CA LEU A 140 8.44 4.75 -11.61
C LEU A 140 8.68 5.09 -10.15
N LEU A 141 9.62 5.99 -9.88
CA LEU A 141 9.90 6.50 -8.52
C LEU A 141 9.75 8.03 -8.54
N PHE A 142 8.87 8.58 -7.69
CA PHE A 142 8.60 10.01 -7.62
C PHE A 142 8.05 10.40 -6.25
N THR A 143 8.12 11.70 -5.90
CA THR A 143 7.67 12.19 -4.61
C THR A 143 6.42 13.05 -4.78
N LEU A 144 5.36 12.74 -4.04
CA LEU A 144 4.14 13.52 -3.98
C LEU A 144 4.11 14.42 -2.73
N PRO A 145 3.39 15.55 -2.77
CA PRO A 145 3.28 16.45 -1.62
C PRO A 145 2.55 15.81 -0.46
N GLY A 146 2.82 16.31 0.76
CA GLY A 146 1.97 16.04 1.91
C GLY A 146 0.75 16.94 1.92
N TYR A 147 -0.37 16.45 2.47
CA TYR A 147 -1.60 17.21 2.70
C TYR A 147 -1.81 17.43 4.19
N TYR A 148 -2.46 18.51 4.55
CA TYR A 148 -2.88 18.82 5.92
C TYR A 148 -1.74 18.77 6.95
N GLY A 149 -0.56 19.29 6.59
CA GLY A 149 0.62 19.29 7.46
C GLY A 149 1.37 17.96 7.55
N MET A 150 0.90 16.93 6.85
CA MET A 150 1.61 15.65 6.78
C MET A 150 2.86 15.74 5.92
N LYS A 151 3.79 14.81 6.11
CA LYS A 151 5.02 14.74 5.33
C LYS A 151 4.75 14.28 3.89
N LYS A 152 5.71 14.59 3.01
CA LYS A 152 5.74 14.09 1.62
C LYS A 152 5.88 12.57 1.59
N VAL A 153 5.37 11.96 0.54
CA VAL A 153 5.46 10.52 0.29
C VAL A 153 6.33 10.25 -0.94
N GLU A 154 7.21 9.28 -0.84
CA GLU A 154 7.89 8.68 -1.99
C GLU A 154 7.04 7.52 -2.51
N MET A 155 6.73 7.57 -3.78
CA MET A 155 5.89 6.62 -4.50
C MET A 155 6.74 5.77 -5.42
N GLN A 156 6.63 4.44 -5.29
CA GLN A 156 7.12 3.51 -6.29
C GLN A 156 5.92 2.80 -6.93
N VAL A 157 5.76 2.97 -8.23
CA VAL A 157 4.71 2.30 -9.02
C VAL A 157 5.39 1.31 -9.95
N GLN A 158 5.21 0.03 -9.68
CA GLN A 158 5.82 -1.08 -10.38
C GLN A 158 4.81 -1.81 -11.26
N GLY A 159 5.24 -2.31 -12.40
CA GLY A 159 4.43 -3.14 -13.29
C GLY A 159 5.22 -4.27 -13.90
N VAL A 160 4.59 -5.46 -13.93
CA VAL A 160 5.13 -6.66 -14.58
C VAL A 160 4.03 -7.42 -15.32
N GLY A 161 4.40 -8.45 -16.08
CA GLY A 161 3.45 -9.36 -16.73
C GLY A 161 2.58 -8.70 -17.80
N GLY A 162 3.17 -7.85 -18.63
CA GLY A 162 2.50 -7.19 -19.76
C GLY A 162 2.00 -5.77 -19.44
N VAL A 163 2.34 -5.20 -18.28
CA VAL A 163 2.10 -3.77 -18.01
C VAL A 163 3.07 -2.94 -18.83
N THR A 164 2.57 -2.06 -19.70
CA THR A 164 3.40 -1.23 -20.57
C THR A 164 3.88 0.04 -19.84
N TYR A 165 4.92 0.69 -20.41
CA TYR A 165 5.42 1.96 -19.91
C TYR A 165 4.33 3.06 -19.87
N ALA A 166 3.52 3.17 -20.93
CA ALA A 166 2.41 4.11 -20.98
C ALA A 166 1.36 3.84 -19.89
N GLN A 167 1.09 2.57 -19.60
CA GLN A 167 0.17 2.17 -18.52
C GLN A 167 0.73 2.53 -17.15
N LEU A 168 2.03 2.33 -16.89
CA LEU A 168 2.66 2.78 -15.64
C LEU A 168 2.51 4.29 -15.43
N ILE A 169 2.75 5.09 -16.47
CA ILE A 169 2.55 6.55 -16.41
C ILE A 169 1.09 6.88 -16.12
N ALA A 170 0.14 6.20 -16.78
CA ALA A 170 -1.30 6.43 -16.56
C ALA A 170 -1.73 6.11 -15.12
N ILE A 171 -1.20 5.02 -14.53
CA ILE A 171 -1.43 4.67 -13.13
C ILE A 171 -0.84 5.75 -12.22
N ALA A 172 0.42 6.14 -12.43
CA ALA A 172 1.09 7.15 -11.63
C ALA A 172 0.37 8.51 -11.67
N ARG A 173 -0.16 8.90 -12.84
CA ARG A 173 -0.97 10.12 -13.01
C ARG A 173 -2.33 10.07 -12.34
N SER A 174 -2.86 8.89 -12.09
CA SER A 174 -4.16 8.67 -11.46
C SER A 174 -4.12 8.68 -9.93
N MET A 175 -2.95 8.92 -9.33
CA MET A 175 -2.81 8.96 -7.88
C MET A 175 -3.59 10.13 -7.29
N THR A 176 -4.50 9.83 -6.38
CA THR A 176 -5.27 10.82 -5.62
C THR A 176 -5.03 10.66 -4.13
N PRO A 177 -5.08 11.71 -3.32
CA PRO A 177 -5.01 11.58 -1.86
C PRO A 177 -6.02 10.56 -1.34
N ALA A 178 -5.61 9.74 -0.39
CA ALA A 178 -6.50 8.77 0.25
C ALA A 178 -7.57 9.47 1.10
N SER A 179 -7.20 10.57 1.76
CA SER A 179 -8.12 11.43 2.53
C SER A 179 -8.06 12.85 2.01
N THR A 180 -9.23 13.49 1.86
CA THR A 180 -9.37 14.90 1.52
C THR A 180 -9.57 15.79 2.74
N LYS A 181 -9.64 15.21 3.94
CA LYS A 181 -9.78 15.94 5.21
C LYS A 181 -8.74 15.46 6.20
N ALA A 182 -8.11 16.39 6.91
CA ALA A 182 -7.40 16.05 8.14
C ALA A 182 -8.42 15.40 9.08
N SER A 183 -8.13 14.20 9.57
CA SER A 183 -8.80 13.68 10.75
C SER A 183 -8.34 14.54 11.91
N GLY A 184 -9.16 15.53 12.25
CA GLY A 184 -8.97 16.40 13.40
C GLY A 184 -9.25 15.63 14.69
#